data_8348033157fc895b62f20ad46d6504f4
#
_entry.id   8348033157fc895b62f20ad46d6504f4
#
_cell.length_a   1.000
_cell.length_b   1.000
_cell.length_c   1.000
_cell.angle_alpha   90.00
_cell.angle_beta   90.00
_cell.angle_gamma   90.00
#
_symmetry.space_group_name_H-M   'P 1'
#
loop_
_entity.id
_entity.type
_entity.pdbx_description
1 polymer ?
#
loop_
_entity_poly.entity_id
_entity_poly.type
_entity_poly.pdbx_seq_one_letter_code
_entity_poly.pdbx_strand_id
1 'polypeptide(L)'
;NRVVENNFMIEGAENAASARKDNPIPLYGGQKDSPIKHIVFISKENRTYDEVFGQVEKGEGDPSIARYGYNASFYNKNRTVGIENATIMSNHLKLASEFAIADNFYVDSDVSADGHRWLVNTYPNEWVETVTAASYGGNRSYNPASKAPGSLAMTGSAGAIYPEDYNEAGSMWEHLNRNGIDFFNFGFSVMFEPGFYDDSYKYTGIKHFANFPLPAALFERTSKQFPTYNMSIPDQFRVSQFIKEFNSRWGEGKDPLPQVVTVILPNDHGADERPGYGYPFRESYMVDND
;
A
#
# COMPACT_ATOMS: atom_id res chain seq x y z
N ASN A 1 17.36 -22.48 -19.16
CA ASN A 1 16.02 -22.28 -18.58
C ASN A 1 16.02 -20.97 -17.78
N ARG A 2 15.54 -19.90 -18.42
CA ARG A 2 15.61 -18.53 -17.89
C ARG A 2 15.04 -18.36 -16.47
N VAL A 3 14.02 -19.13 -16.11
CA VAL A 3 13.41 -19.03 -14.76
C VAL A 3 14.40 -19.50 -13.69
N VAL A 4 15.07 -20.62 -13.95
CA VAL A 4 16.09 -21.14 -13.03
C VAL A 4 17.30 -20.21 -12.96
N GLU A 5 17.74 -19.71 -14.10
CA GLU A 5 18.85 -18.74 -14.19
C GLU A 5 18.52 -17.46 -13.44
N ASN A 6 17.30 -16.93 -13.58
CA ASN A 6 16.86 -15.72 -12.86
C ASN A 6 16.75 -15.91 -11.34
N ASN A 7 16.43 -17.11 -10.87
CA ASN A 7 16.37 -17.38 -9.44
C ASN A 7 17.77 -17.54 -8.78
N PHE A 8 18.80 -17.71 -9.57
CA PHE A 8 20.19 -17.86 -9.10
C PHE A 8 21.09 -16.69 -9.51
N MET A 9 20.51 -15.53 -9.76
CA MET A 9 21.22 -14.33 -10.22
C MET A 9 22.15 -13.67 -9.19
N ILE A 10 22.45 -14.31 -8.08
CA ILE A 10 23.42 -13.79 -7.09
C ILE A 10 24.77 -13.50 -7.76
N GLU A 11 25.23 -14.40 -8.62
CA GLU A 11 26.49 -14.22 -9.37
C GLU A 11 26.42 -13.04 -10.38
N GLY A 12 25.26 -12.81 -10.99
CA GLY A 12 25.05 -11.67 -11.89
C GLY A 12 24.96 -10.33 -11.13
N ALA A 13 24.40 -10.35 -9.92
CA ALA A 13 24.32 -9.18 -9.05
C ALA A 13 25.71 -8.76 -8.53
N GLU A 14 26.58 -9.68 -8.22
CA GLU A 14 27.98 -9.41 -7.85
C GLU A 14 28.73 -8.64 -8.94
N ASN A 15 28.53 -9.02 -10.19
CA ASN A 15 29.15 -8.35 -11.34
C ASN A 15 28.55 -6.99 -11.67
N ALA A 16 27.24 -6.85 -11.55
CA ALA A 16 26.55 -5.57 -11.76
C ALA A 16 26.86 -4.55 -10.67
N ALA A 17 27.03 -5.02 -9.47
CA ALA A 17 27.28 -4.18 -8.31
C ALA A 17 28.71 -3.70 -8.18
N SER A 18 29.67 -4.39 -8.75
CA SER A 18 31.03 -3.88 -8.88
C SER A 18 31.14 -2.62 -9.74
N ALA A 19 30.09 -2.30 -10.53
CA ALA A 19 30.03 -1.16 -11.42
C ALA A 19 29.72 0.18 -10.71
N ARG A 20 29.15 0.17 -9.51
CA ARG A 20 28.79 1.40 -8.78
C ARG A 20 29.30 1.38 -7.34
N LYS A 21 30.49 1.91 -7.16
CA LYS A 21 31.15 1.99 -5.83
C LYS A 21 30.49 2.99 -4.88
N ASP A 22 29.63 3.85 -5.39
CA ASP A 22 28.97 4.94 -4.67
C ASP A 22 27.48 4.66 -4.42
N ASN A 23 27.02 3.43 -4.66
CA ASN A 23 25.61 3.08 -4.42
C ASN A 23 25.30 3.10 -2.91
N PRO A 24 24.35 3.93 -2.44
CA PRO A 24 23.98 4.00 -1.04
C PRO A 24 23.26 2.77 -0.52
N ILE A 25 22.72 1.94 -1.44
CA ILE A 25 22.04 0.70 -1.08
C ILE A 25 23.09 -0.42 -1.02
N PRO A 26 23.25 -1.08 0.15
CA PRO A 26 24.18 -2.20 0.28
C PRO A 26 23.76 -3.37 -0.62
N LEU A 27 24.74 -4.07 -1.16
CA LEU A 27 24.53 -5.28 -1.98
C LEU A 27 23.97 -6.45 -1.19
N TYR A 28 24.45 -6.58 0.04
CA TYR A 28 24.09 -7.67 0.91
C TYR A 28 23.65 -7.15 2.27
N GLY A 29 22.74 -7.88 2.91
CA GLY A 29 22.38 -7.65 4.29
C GLY A 29 23.61 -7.70 5.20
N GLY A 30 23.68 -6.82 6.18
CA GLY A 30 24.77 -6.75 7.14
C GLY A 30 26.00 -5.93 6.73
N GLN A 31 26.03 -5.36 5.55
CA GLN A 31 27.01 -4.33 5.20
C GLN A 31 26.79 -3.08 6.05
N LYS A 32 27.85 -2.59 6.71
CA LYS A 32 27.74 -1.54 7.74
C LYS A 32 27.75 -0.11 7.22
N ASP A 33 28.03 0.12 5.95
CA ASP A 33 28.44 1.43 5.44
C ASP A 33 27.38 2.16 4.62
N SER A 34 26.09 1.83 4.79
CA SER A 34 25.02 2.58 4.14
C SER A 34 24.80 3.94 4.83
N PRO A 35 24.75 5.06 4.08
CA PRO A 35 24.36 6.36 4.61
C PRO A 35 22.86 6.44 4.94
N ILE A 36 22.05 5.46 4.46
CA ILE A 36 20.62 5.43 4.69
C ILE A 36 20.35 5.05 6.15
N LYS A 37 19.67 5.92 6.86
CA LYS A 37 19.31 5.74 8.28
C LYS A 37 17.83 5.49 8.48
N HIS A 38 17.00 5.96 7.56
CA HIS A 38 15.56 5.85 7.63
C HIS A 38 14.99 5.37 6.30
N ILE A 39 13.98 4.52 6.37
CA ILE A 39 13.19 4.06 5.23
C ILE A 39 11.74 4.43 5.51
N VAL A 40 11.13 5.18 4.60
CA VAL A 40 9.68 5.42 4.61
C VAL A 40 9.08 4.64 3.46
N PHE A 41 8.32 3.60 3.79
CA PHE A 41 7.65 2.74 2.83
C PHE A 41 6.19 3.18 2.70
N ILE A 42 5.85 3.79 1.57
CA ILE A 42 4.50 4.27 1.27
C ILE A 42 3.88 3.34 0.24
N SER A 43 2.80 2.67 0.60
CA SER A 43 1.98 1.91 -0.33
C SER A 43 0.78 2.75 -0.75
N LYS A 44 0.68 3.03 -2.03
CA LYS A 44 -0.47 3.68 -2.64
C LYS A 44 -1.18 2.67 -3.51
N GLU A 45 -2.48 2.54 -3.40
CA GLU A 45 -3.22 1.51 -4.13
C GLU A 45 -4.52 2.02 -4.75
N ASN A 46 -5.03 1.37 -5.78
CA ASN A 46 -4.32 0.33 -6.52
C ASN A 46 -4.41 0.69 -8.00
N ARG A 47 -3.27 0.98 -8.60
CA ARG A 47 -3.15 1.26 -10.04
C ARG A 47 -1.99 0.47 -10.61
N THR A 48 -2.15 0.03 -11.86
CA THR A 48 -1.07 -0.62 -12.58
C THR A 48 -0.04 0.41 -13.01
N TYR A 49 1.16 -0.06 -13.32
CA TYR A 49 2.24 0.79 -13.79
C TYR A 49 1.82 1.64 -14.99
N ASP A 50 1.31 1.04 -16.04
CA ASP A 50 0.96 1.74 -17.26
C ASP A 50 -0.20 2.72 -17.11
N GLU A 51 -1.17 2.45 -16.23
CA GLU A 51 -2.26 3.39 -15.96
C GLU A 51 -1.77 4.76 -15.48
N VAL A 52 -0.66 4.78 -14.76
CA VAL A 52 -0.08 6.01 -14.18
C VAL A 52 1.16 6.44 -14.94
N PHE A 53 2.08 5.53 -15.21
CA PHE A 53 3.43 5.81 -15.71
C PHE A 53 3.65 5.42 -17.16
N GLY A 54 2.64 4.92 -17.86
CA GLY A 54 2.78 4.49 -19.25
C GLY A 54 3.30 5.56 -20.21
N GLN A 55 3.18 6.85 -19.87
CA GLN A 55 3.70 7.98 -20.64
C GLN A 55 5.07 8.49 -20.15
N VAL A 56 5.66 7.89 -19.14
CA VAL A 56 6.96 8.30 -18.61
C VAL A 56 8.06 7.73 -19.48
N GLU A 57 8.89 8.59 -20.06
CA GLU A 57 9.98 8.19 -20.98
C GLU A 57 11.05 7.29 -20.31
N LYS A 58 11.10 7.28 -19.00
CA LYS A 58 12.16 6.63 -18.23
C LYS A 58 11.92 5.13 -17.99
N GLY A 59 10.85 4.57 -18.45
CA GLY A 59 10.51 3.16 -18.30
C GLY A 59 9.96 2.59 -19.60
N GLU A 60 9.67 1.30 -19.59
CA GLU A 60 9.06 0.59 -20.73
C GLU A 60 7.53 0.52 -20.53
N GLY A 61 6.87 1.67 -20.54
CA GLY A 61 5.42 1.78 -20.36
C GLY A 61 4.66 1.84 -21.68
N ASP A 62 3.35 1.52 -21.62
CA ASP A 62 2.42 1.69 -22.73
C ASP A 62 1.58 2.96 -22.55
N PRO A 63 1.85 4.04 -23.30
CA PRO A 63 1.11 5.29 -23.19
C PRO A 63 -0.34 5.17 -23.64
N SER A 64 -0.72 4.13 -24.37
CA SER A 64 -2.08 3.97 -24.87
C SER A 64 -3.09 3.63 -23.77
N ILE A 65 -2.62 3.13 -22.64
CA ILE A 65 -3.44 2.75 -21.48
C ILE A 65 -3.20 3.63 -20.24
N ALA A 66 -2.45 4.73 -20.40
CA ALA A 66 -2.13 5.67 -19.32
C ALA A 66 -3.33 6.57 -18.99
N ARG A 67 -4.29 6.04 -18.27
CA ARG A 67 -5.55 6.73 -17.91
C ARG A 67 -5.38 7.86 -16.91
N TYR A 68 -4.35 7.81 -16.09
CA TYR A 68 -4.10 8.75 -15.00
C TYR A 68 -2.83 9.56 -15.19
N GLY A 69 -2.36 9.59 -16.44
CA GLY A 69 -1.17 10.33 -16.87
C GLY A 69 -1.46 11.75 -17.35
N TYR A 70 -0.72 12.15 -18.41
CA TYR A 70 -0.87 13.43 -19.09
C TYR A 70 -2.01 13.40 -20.13
N ASN A 71 -2.64 14.55 -20.35
CA ASN A 71 -3.67 14.73 -21.37
C ASN A 71 -4.85 13.76 -21.23
N ALA A 72 -5.19 13.37 -20.02
CA ALA A 72 -6.32 12.52 -19.77
C ALA A 72 -7.64 13.30 -19.93
N SER A 73 -8.63 12.63 -20.50
CA SER A 73 -9.99 13.17 -20.60
C SER A 73 -10.97 12.20 -19.97
N PHE A 74 -11.82 12.70 -19.11
CA PHE A 74 -12.77 11.88 -18.39
C PHE A 74 -14.07 12.62 -18.11
N TYR A 75 -15.12 11.87 -17.89
CA TYR A 75 -16.46 12.35 -17.69
C TYR A 75 -17.13 11.59 -16.55
N ASN A 76 -18.07 12.27 -15.87
CA ASN A 76 -18.92 11.57 -14.93
C ASN A 76 -19.78 10.51 -15.67
N LYS A 77 -20.34 9.58 -14.92
CA LYS A 77 -21.11 8.43 -15.45
C LYS A 77 -22.20 8.84 -16.45
N ASN A 78 -22.86 9.97 -16.19
CA ASN A 78 -23.92 10.49 -17.04
C ASN A 78 -23.43 11.41 -18.16
N ARG A 79 -22.12 11.64 -18.26
CA ARG A 79 -21.48 12.53 -19.23
C ARG A 79 -22.01 13.97 -19.22
N THR A 80 -22.51 14.43 -18.08
CA THR A 80 -23.02 15.80 -17.91
C THR A 80 -21.93 16.78 -17.51
N VAL A 81 -20.85 16.30 -16.94
CA VAL A 81 -19.65 17.05 -16.57
C VAL A 81 -18.43 16.26 -17.04
N GLY A 82 -17.45 16.96 -17.57
CA GLY A 82 -16.21 16.36 -18.04
C GLY A 82 -15.04 17.32 -17.93
N ILE A 83 -13.86 16.78 -18.01
CA ILE A 83 -12.58 17.50 -18.09
C ILE A 83 -11.77 16.89 -19.23
N GLU A 84 -11.15 17.73 -20.01
CA GLU A 84 -10.29 17.30 -21.13
C GLU A 84 -8.87 17.84 -20.95
N ASN A 85 -7.90 17.06 -21.43
CA ASN A 85 -6.49 17.42 -21.43
C ASN A 85 -5.92 17.72 -20.02
N ALA A 86 -6.40 17.00 -19.01
CA ALA A 86 -5.94 17.13 -17.64
C ALA A 86 -4.75 16.21 -17.36
N THR A 87 -3.88 16.62 -16.46
CA THR A 87 -2.89 15.73 -15.83
C THR A 87 -3.45 15.29 -14.49
N ILE A 88 -3.60 13.97 -14.29
CA ILE A 88 -4.30 13.43 -13.11
C ILE A 88 -3.32 13.28 -11.95
N MET A 89 -2.28 12.49 -12.13
CA MET A 89 -1.33 12.16 -11.06
C MET A 89 0.00 12.89 -11.29
N SER A 90 -0.04 14.20 -11.21
CA SER A 90 1.07 15.08 -11.54
C SER A 90 2.28 14.89 -10.66
N ASN A 91 2.09 14.69 -9.35
CA ASN A 91 3.16 14.47 -8.40
C ASN A 91 3.82 13.09 -8.59
N HIS A 92 3.03 12.05 -8.84
CA HIS A 92 3.58 10.73 -9.19
C HIS A 92 4.46 10.79 -10.43
N LEU A 93 3.98 11.44 -11.49
CA LEU A 93 4.72 11.60 -12.74
C LEU A 93 6.03 12.39 -12.53
N LYS A 94 5.98 13.43 -11.71
CA LYS A 94 7.17 14.20 -11.34
C LYS A 94 8.17 13.36 -10.57
N LEU A 95 7.73 12.63 -9.55
CA LEU A 95 8.60 11.75 -8.78
C LEU A 95 9.24 10.67 -9.65
N ALA A 96 8.47 10.06 -10.56
CA ALA A 96 8.99 9.08 -11.50
C ALA A 96 10.05 9.66 -12.45
N SER A 97 9.87 10.90 -12.89
CA SER A 97 10.84 11.57 -13.77
C SER A 97 12.13 11.96 -13.03
N GLU A 98 12.04 12.39 -11.79
CA GLU A 98 13.17 12.89 -11.02
C GLU A 98 13.97 11.77 -10.31
N PHE A 99 13.31 10.72 -9.84
CA PHE A 99 13.91 9.65 -9.05
C PHE A 99 13.95 8.31 -9.78
N ALA A 100 14.41 7.27 -9.11
CA ALA A 100 14.41 5.93 -9.65
C ALA A 100 12.97 5.38 -9.79
N ILE A 101 12.74 4.63 -10.85
CA ILE A 101 11.48 3.95 -11.11
C ILE A 101 11.78 2.48 -11.44
N ALA A 102 10.88 1.59 -11.04
CA ALA A 102 10.90 0.18 -11.41
C ALA A 102 9.63 -0.13 -12.21
N ASP A 103 9.78 -0.52 -13.46
CA ASP A 103 8.71 -0.84 -14.40
C ASP A 103 8.44 -2.35 -14.55
N ASN A 104 9.21 -3.15 -13.82
CA ASN A 104 9.10 -4.62 -13.78
C ASN A 104 8.92 -5.13 -12.35
N PHE A 105 8.08 -4.46 -11.57
CA PHE A 105 7.73 -4.91 -10.23
C PHE A 105 6.43 -5.70 -10.29
N TYR A 106 6.49 -6.96 -9.93
CA TYR A 106 5.34 -7.87 -9.89
C TYR A 106 5.07 -8.33 -8.46
N VAL A 107 3.79 -8.42 -8.13
CA VAL A 107 3.34 -9.00 -6.86
C VAL A 107 2.89 -10.43 -7.13
N ASP A 108 3.35 -11.36 -6.33
CA ASP A 108 3.06 -12.78 -6.49
C ASP A 108 1.69 -13.12 -5.88
N SER A 109 0.64 -12.61 -6.51
CA SER A 109 -0.74 -12.87 -6.06
C SER A 109 -1.75 -12.66 -7.17
N ASP A 110 -2.89 -13.33 -7.08
CA ASP A 110 -4.00 -13.21 -8.03
C ASP A 110 -4.93 -12.04 -7.71
N VAL A 111 -4.94 -11.57 -6.47
CA VAL A 111 -5.80 -10.49 -6.00
C VAL A 111 -5.06 -9.56 -5.04
N SER A 112 -5.52 -8.31 -4.95
CA SER A 112 -4.84 -7.30 -4.12
C SER A 112 -4.81 -7.65 -2.62
N ALA A 113 -5.83 -8.31 -2.10
CA ALA A 113 -5.85 -8.75 -0.70
C ALA A 113 -4.65 -9.63 -0.36
N ASP A 114 -4.36 -10.57 -1.22
CA ASP A 114 -3.23 -11.47 -1.11
C ASP A 114 -1.90 -10.71 -1.38
N GLY A 115 -1.89 -9.83 -2.36
CA GLY A 115 -0.77 -8.96 -2.65
C GLY A 115 -0.31 -8.11 -1.46
N HIS A 116 -1.24 -7.57 -0.68
CA HIS A 116 -0.90 -6.85 0.55
C HIS A 116 -0.18 -7.73 1.56
N ARG A 117 -0.50 -9.03 1.63
CA ARG A 117 0.19 -9.97 2.51
C ARG A 117 1.60 -10.24 2.04
N TRP A 118 1.80 -10.45 0.74
CA TRP A 118 3.13 -10.59 0.15
C TRP A 118 4.02 -9.38 0.44
N LEU A 119 3.47 -8.19 0.45
CA LEU A 119 4.24 -6.98 0.76
C LEU A 119 4.77 -6.93 2.19
N VAL A 120 4.06 -7.49 3.15
CA VAL A 120 4.36 -7.27 4.57
C VAL A 120 4.52 -8.54 5.40
N ASN A 121 4.03 -9.68 4.94
CA ASN A 121 4.09 -10.96 5.66
C ASN A 121 5.08 -11.95 5.05
N THR A 122 5.96 -11.52 4.19
CA THR A 122 6.92 -12.35 3.47
C THR A 122 6.26 -13.29 2.46
N TYR A 123 5.24 -14.01 2.87
CA TYR A 123 4.35 -14.86 2.06
C TYR A 123 3.03 -15.07 2.81
N PRO A 124 1.90 -15.27 2.12
CA PRO A 124 0.69 -15.76 2.75
C PRO A 124 0.88 -17.21 3.20
N ASN A 125 0.22 -17.61 4.26
CA ASN A 125 0.26 -18.99 4.69
C ASN A 125 -0.74 -19.86 3.89
N GLU A 126 -0.64 -21.17 4.03
CA GLU A 126 -1.51 -22.12 3.30
C GLU A 126 -3.01 -21.87 3.53
N TRP A 127 -3.38 -21.45 4.73
CA TRP A 127 -4.76 -21.10 5.04
C TRP A 127 -5.24 -19.91 4.21
N VAL A 128 -4.47 -18.84 4.16
CA VAL A 128 -4.79 -17.63 3.40
C VAL A 128 -4.87 -17.93 1.92
N GLU A 129 -3.91 -18.66 1.36
CA GLU A 129 -3.91 -19.08 -0.04
C GLU A 129 -5.18 -19.87 -0.40
N THR A 130 -5.56 -20.79 0.46
CA THR A 130 -6.74 -21.64 0.24
C THR A 130 -8.04 -20.85 0.30
N VAL A 131 -8.17 -19.90 1.22
CA VAL A 131 -9.44 -19.21 1.47
C VAL A 131 -9.63 -17.93 0.69
N THR A 132 -8.55 -17.29 0.24
CA THR A 132 -8.62 -15.99 -0.44
C THR A 132 -9.40 -16.08 -1.73
N ALA A 133 -9.15 -17.06 -2.57
CA ALA A 133 -9.86 -17.24 -3.83
C ALA A 133 -11.37 -17.44 -3.63
N ALA A 134 -11.75 -18.23 -2.65
CA ALA A 134 -13.16 -18.50 -2.35
C ALA A 134 -13.88 -17.30 -1.70
N SER A 135 -13.20 -16.58 -0.85
CA SER A 135 -13.81 -15.49 -0.07
C SER A 135 -13.78 -14.15 -0.78
N TYR A 136 -12.73 -13.85 -1.53
CA TYR A 136 -12.54 -12.54 -2.16
C TYR A 136 -13.04 -12.48 -3.61
N GLY A 137 -12.57 -13.38 -4.45
CA GLY A 137 -12.86 -13.32 -5.89
C GLY A 137 -14.15 -14.03 -6.33
N GLY A 138 -14.62 -14.97 -5.54
CA GLY A 138 -15.74 -15.82 -5.91
C GLY A 138 -17.08 -15.29 -5.43
N ASN A 139 -17.51 -15.75 -4.32
CA ASN A 139 -18.79 -15.39 -3.73
C ASN A 139 -18.57 -14.91 -2.29
N ARG A 140 -18.51 -13.60 -2.13
CA ARG A 140 -18.32 -12.96 -0.79
C ARG A 140 -19.43 -13.31 0.20
N SER A 141 -20.55 -13.81 -0.28
CA SER A 141 -21.62 -14.34 0.55
C SER A 141 -21.49 -15.83 0.83
N TYR A 142 -20.50 -16.49 0.22
CA TYR A 142 -20.25 -17.90 0.48
C TYR A 142 -19.73 -18.07 1.91
N ASN A 143 -20.66 -18.48 2.74
CA ASN A 143 -20.33 -18.89 4.09
C ASN A 143 -20.33 -20.43 4.08
N PRO A 144 -19.15 -21.06 4.07
CA PRO A 144 -19.11 -22.52 4.09
C PRO A 144 -19.78 -23.01 5.37
N ALA A 145 -20.45 -24.14 5.27
CA ALA A 145 -21.11 -24.78 6.40
C ALA A 145 -20.15 -25.21 7.53
N SER A 146 -18.87 -25.01 7.36
CA SER A 146 -17.87 -25.23 8.39
C SER A 146 -17.99 -24.16 9.49
N LYS A 147 -18.23 -24.60 10.69
CA LYS A 147 -18.17 -23.79 11.91
C LYS A 147 -16.79 -23.87 12.58
N ALA A 148 -15.78 -24.31 11.85
CA ALA A 148 -14.43 -24.27 12.37
C ALA A 148 -14.06 -22.83 12.74
N PRO A 149 -13.33 -22.62 13.83
CA PRO A 149 -12.73 -21.32 14.11
C PRO A 149 -11.93 -20.84 12.89
N GLY A 150 -12.09 -19.59 12.48
CA GLY A 150 -11.50 -19.11 11.24
C GLY A 150 -12.35 -19.40 10.00
N SER A 151 -13.65 -19.74 10.17
CA SER A 151 -14.56 -19.90 9.04
C SER A 151 -14.49 -18.63 8.17
N LEU A 152 -14.06 -18.79 6.98
CA LEU A 152 -14.04 -17.97 5.76
C LEU A 152 -14.77 -16.60 5.82
N ALA A 153 -14.68 -15.88 6.91
CA ALA A 153 -14.85 -14.45 6.85
C ALA A 153 -13.77 -13.96 5.90
N MET A 154 -14.11 -13.09 4.98
CA MET A 154 -13.16 -12.48 4.09
C MET A 154 -11.95 -12.02 4.92
N THR A 155 -10.87 -12.74 4.80
CA THR A 155 -9.64 -12.41 5.50
C THR A 155 -9.26 -11.00 5.13
N GLY A 156 -9.03 -10.15 6.12
CA GLY A 156 -8.81 -8.75 5.90
C GLY A 156 -7.81 -8.49 4.79
N SER A 157 -8.19 -7.68 3.84
CA SER A 157 -7.45 -7.49 2.61
C SER A 157 -6.05 -6.94 2.81
N ALA A 158 -5.86 -6.03 3.73
CA ALA A 158 -4.59 -5.34 3.91
C ALA A 158 -3.79 -5.88 5.11
N GLY A 159 -4.24 -6.93 5.76
CA GLY A 159 -3.57 -7.46 6.94
C GLY A 159 -4.27 -8.65 7.53
N ALA A 160 -3.54 -9.32 8.37
CA ALA A 160 -4.04 -10.42 9.14
C ALA A 160 -4.69 -9.88 10.41
N ILE A 161 -5.94 -10.22 10.63
CA ILE A 161 -6.67 -9.88 11.86
C ILE A 161 -6.96 -11.10 12.71
N TYR A 162 -6.95 -12.27 12.11
CA TYR A 162 -7.13 -13.51 12.82
C TYR A 162 -5.77 -14.19 13.02
N PRO A 163 -5.55 -14.89 14.13
CA PRO A 163 -4.29 -15.59 14.35
C PRO A 163 -3.92 -16.55 13.21
N GLU A 164 -4.90 -17.15 12.57
CA GLU A 164 -4.74 -18.08 11.45
C GLU A 164 -4.20 -17.42 10.19
N ASP A 165 -4.31 -16.10 10.10
CA ASP A 165 -3.85 -15.36 8.95
C ASP A 165 -2.33 -15.09 8.97
N TYR A 166 -1.67 -15.30 10.12
CA TYR A 166 -0.23 -15.08 10.26
C TYR A 166 0.54 -16.35 9.95
N ASN A 167 1.65 -16.19 9.23
CA ASN A 167 2.59 -17.29 9.06
C ASN A 167 3.49 -17.44 10.29
N GLU A 168 4.15 -18.57 10.42
CA GLU A 168 5.02 -18.89 11.56
C GLU A 168 6.29 -18.04 11.60
N ALA A 169 6.73 -17.51 10.47
CA ALA A 169 7.86 -16.59 10.39
C ALA A 169 7.52 -15.19 10.93
N GLY A 170 6.24 -14.88 10.98
CA GLY A 170 5.73 -13.55 11.31
C GLY A 170 5.81 -12.58 10.15
N SER A 171 5.47 -11.34 10.41
CA SER A 171 5.50 -10.25 9.44
C SER A 171 6.87 -9.56 9.37
N MET A 172 7.00 -8.64 8.41
CA MET A 172 8.13 -7.72 8.33
C MET A 172 8.38 -7.00 9.67
N TRP A 173 7.34 -6.53 10.32
CA TRP A 173 7.46 -5.80 11.60
C TRP A 173 7.97 -6.66 12.73
N GLU A 174 7.57 -7.92 12.81
CA GLU A 174 8.11 -8.86 13.79
C GLU A 174 9.57 -9.19 13.50
N HIS A 175 9.93 -9.27 12.22
CA HIS A 175 11.32 -9.39 11.81
C HIS A 175 12.15 -8.17 12.23
N LEU A 176 11.66 -6.95 11.99
CA LEU A 176 12.30 -5.73 12.45
C LEU A 176 12.47 -5.72 13.97
N ASN A 177 11.41 -6.06 14.70
CA ASN A 177 11.44 -6.11 16.17
C ASN A 177 12.47 -7.13 16.71
N ARG A 178 12.54 -8.31 16.12
CA ARG A 178 13.54 -9.34 16.50
C ARG A 178 14.98 -8.88 16.27
N ASN A 179 15.20 -8.01 15.31
CA ASN A 179 16.52 -7.47 14.98
C ASN A 179 16.81 -6.13 15.65
N GLY A 180 15.96 -5.66 16.56
CA GLY A 180 16.15 -4.40 17.27
C GLY A 180 16.06 -3.16 16.38
N ILE A 181 15.39 -3.26 15.24
CA ILE A 181 15.14 -2.16 14.31
C ILE A 181 13.84 -1.48 14.72
N ASP A 182 13.92 -0.21 15.06
CA ASP A 182 12.74 0.56 15.43
C ASP A 182 11.88 0.90 14.21
N PHE A 183 10.55 0.84 14.40
CA PHE A 183 9.60 1.12 13.33
C PHE A 183 8.30 1.74 13.86
N PHE A 184 7.56 2.37 12.94
CA PHE A 184 6.20 2.83 13.22
C PHE A 184 5.29 2.66 12.01
N ASN A 185 4.04 2.27 12.25
CA ASN A 185 3.08 1.91 11.23
C ASN A 185 1.89 2.86 11.17
N PHE A 186 1.58 3.32 9.96
CA PHE A 186 0.40 4.10 9.64
C PHE A 186 -0.50 3.34 8.67
N GLY A 187 -1.38 2.54 9.21
CA GLY A 187 -2.50 1.95 8.50
C GLY A 187 -2.27 0.61 7.80
N PHE A 188 -1.06 0.09 7.70
CA PHE A 188 -0.87 -1.28 7.25
C PHE A 188 -1.44 -2.28 8.25
N SER A 189 -1.88 -3.44 7.77
CA SER A 189 -2.53 -4.48 8.56
C SER A 189 -3.80 -4.01 9.26
N VAL A 190 -4.51 -3.08 8.65
CA VAL A 190 -5.82 -2.62 9.09
C VAL A 190 -6.91 -3.18 8.19
N MET A 191 -8.10 -3.33 8.76
CA MET A 191 -9.27 -3.83 8.04
C MET A 191 -10.15 -2.71 7.49
N PHE A 192 -11.09 -3.12 6.63
CA PHE A 192 -12.24 -2.32 6.21
C PHE A 192 -13.23 -2.18 7.38
N GLU A 193 -12.99 -1.25 8.27
CA GLU A 193 -13.90 -0.98 9.38
C GLU A 193 -14.33 0.50 9.40
N PRO A 194 -15.61 0.76 9.57
CA PRO A 194 -16.73 -0.16 9.70
C PRO A 194 -17.25 -0.73 8.39
N GLY A 195 -16.63 -0.40 7.28
CA GLY A 195 -16.96 -0.85 5.94
C GLY A 195 -16.23 -0.04 4.89
N PHE A 196 -16.27 -0.50 3.63
CA PHE A 196 -15.54 0.11 2.52
C PHE A 196 -15.99 1.56 2.27
N TYR A 197 -17.27 1.84 2.49
CA TYR A 197 -17.87 3.17 2.41
C TYR A 197 -18.66 3.45 3.67
N ASP A 198 -18.07 4.11 4.65
CA ASP A 198 -18.77 4.60 5.80
C ASP A 198 -18.60 6.12 5.92
N ASP A 199 -19.69 6.82 5.84
CA ASP A 199 -19.73 8.26 5.88
C ASP A 199 -19.94 8.82 7.29
N SER A 200 -20.12 7.97 8.28
CA SER A 200 -20.48 8.40 9.64
C SER A 200 -19.49 9.40 10.22
N TYR A 201 -18.20 9.26 9.92
CA TYR A 201 -17.18 10.19 10.39
C TYR A 201 -17.40 11.64 9.88
N LYS A 202 -17.93 11.76 8.67
CA LYS A 202 -18.13 13.06 8.01
C LYS A 202 -19.31 13.84 8.58
N TYR A 203 -20.35 13.12 8.98
CA TYR A 203 -21.61 13.72 9.41
C TYR A 203 -21.77 13.83 10.92
N THR A 204 -21.22 12.87 11.64
CA THR A 204 -21.41 12.79 13.08
C THR A 204 -20.31 13.44 13.88
N GLY A 205 -19.21 13.84 13.24
CA GLY A 205 -18.02 14.33 13.93
C GLY A 205 -17.32 13.28 14.78
N ILE A 206 -17.76 12.02 14.69
CA ILE A 206 -17.07 10.90 15.34
C ILE A 206 -15.67 10.80 14.71
N LYS A 207 -14.66 10.60 15.56
CA LYS A 207 -13.31 10.33 15.09
C LYS A 207 -13.32 9.12 14.15
N HIS A 208 -12.51 9.20 13.12
CA HIS A 208 -12.30 8.11 12.19
C HIS A 208 -12.02 6.79 12.93
N PHE A 209 -12.39 5.71 12.30
CA PHE A 209 -12.13 4.39 12.82
C PHE A 209 -10.69 4.00 12.54
N ALA A 210 -10.04 3.42 13.52
CA ALA A 210 -8.77 2.75 13.36
C ALA A 210 -8.92 1.31 13.85
N ASN A 211 -8.50 0.38 13.03
CA ASN A 211 -8.44 -1.02 13.39
C ASN A 211 -7.00 -1.39 13.72
N PHE A 212 -6.81 -2.30 14.65
CA PHE A 212 -5.49 -2.57 15.20
C PHE A 212 -5.04 -4.00 14.89
N PRO A 213 -3.79 -4.18 14.47
CA PRO A 213 -3.23 -5.50 14.25
C PRO A 213 -3.11 -6.27 15.57
N LEU A 214 -3.16 -7.59 15.50
CA LEU A 214 -3.05 -8.47 16.66
C LEU A 214 -1.63 -8.65 17.21
N PRO A 215 -0.55 -8.72 16.38
CA PRO A 215 0.78 -8.89 16.92
C PRO A 215 1.17 -7.73 17.83
N ALA A 216 1.60 -8.03 19.05
CA ALA A 216 1.87 -7.01 20.06
C ALA A 216 2.86 -5.95 19.59
N ALA A 217 3.96 -6.37 18.98
CA ALA A 217 4.98 -5.45 18.48
C ALA A 217 4.43 -4.45 17.47
N LEU A 218 3.57 -4.89 16.57
CA LEU A 218 2.92 -4.04 15.58
C LEU A 218 1.83 -3.18 16.20
N PHE A 219 1.00 -3.77 17.09
CA PHE A 219 -0.05 -3.03 17.80
C PHE A 219 0.51 -1.83 18.57
N GLU A 220 1.59 -2.02 19.31
CA GLU A 220 2.23 -0.97 20.10
C GLU A 220 2.77 0.16 19.24
N ARG A 221 3.25 -0.16 18.05
CA ARG A 221 3.86 0.77 17.10
C ARG A 221 2.97 1.16 15.92
N THR A 222 1.67 0.97 16.05
CA THR A 222 0.69 1.42 15.04
C THR A 222 -0.01 2.69 15.52
N SER A 223 -0.13 3.67 14.64
CA SER A 223 -0.90 4.88 14.90
C SER A 223 -2.33 4.55 15.33
N LYS A 224 -2.76 5.15 16.43
CA LYS A 224 -4.12 5.04 16.95
C LYS A 224 -5.06 6.11 16.39
N GLN A 225 -4.58 6.95 15.50
CA GLN A 225 -5.30 8.09 14.93
C GLN A 225 -5.37 8.07 13.41
N PHE A 226 -4.53 7.26 12.76
CA PHE A 226 -4.56 7.10 11.32
C PHE A 226 -5.77 6.27 10.91
N PRO A 227 -6.58 6.77 9.94
CA PRO A 227 -7.83 6.11 9.58
C PRO A 227 -7.63 4.71 8.99
N THR A 228 -8.63 3.89 9.23
CA THR A 228 -8.75 2.57 8.57
C THR A 228 -8.93 2.71 7.06
N TYR A 229 -8.88 1.57 6.38
CA TYR A 229 -9.13 1.46 4.95
C TYR A 229 -10.62 1.69 4.65
N ASN A 230 -11.00 2.93 4.40
CA ASN A 230 -12.35 3.34 4.08
C ASN A 230 -12.30 4.41 2.97
N MET A 231 -12.94 4.14 1.84
CA MET A 231 -12.92 5.02 0.66
C MET A 231 -13.74 6.31 0.83
N SER A 232 -14.50 6.42 1.91
CA SER A 232 -15.16 7.67 2.28
C SER A 232 -14.23 8.67 2.96
N ILE A 233 -13.08 8.22 3.42
CA ILE A 233 -12.08 9.06 4.09
C ILE A 233 -11.03 9.47 3.07
N PRO A 234 -10.89 10.77 2.76
CA PRO A 234 -9.88 11.26 1.84
C PRO A 234 -8.46 10.96 2.31
N ASP A 235 -7.55 10.65 1.39
CA ASP A 235 -6.14 10.47 1.72
C ASP A 235 -5.48 11.75 2.18
N GLN A 236 -5.93 12.92 1.74
CA GLN A 236 -5.50 14.20 2.31
C GLN A 236 -5.80 14.29 3.81
N PHE A 237 -6.92 13.72 4.27
CA PHE A 237 -7.19 13.63 5.70
C PHE A 237 -6.21 12.67 6.40
N ARG A 238 -5.89 11.51 5.80
CA ARG A 238 -4.88 10.58 6.30
C ARG A 238 -3.52 11.26 6.42
N VAL A 239 -3.10 11.97 5.38
CA VAL A 239 -1.84 12.73 5.38
C VAL A 239 -1.84 13.81 6.47
N SER A 240 -2.96 14.49 6.70
CA SER A 240 -3.07 15.47 7.79
C SER A 240 -2.87 14.83 9.17
N GLN A 241 -3.41 13.64 9.39
CA GLN A 241 -3.20 12.89 10.63
C GLN A 241 -1.76 12.39 10.75
N PHE A 242 -1.18 11.91 9.65
CA PHE A 242 0.24 11.54 9.58
C PHE A 242 1.14 12.70 9.98
N ILE A 243 0.99 13.86 9.37
CA ILE A 243 1.79 15.06 9.66
C ILE A 243 1.65 15.48 11.12
N LYS A 244 0.42 15.49 11.63
CA LYS A 244 0.15 15.84 13.02
C LYS A 244 0.85 14.90 13.99
N GLU A 245 0.73 13.60 13.79
CA GLU A 245 1.35 12.60 14.65
C GLU A 245 2.87 12.57 14.48
N PHE A 246 3.37 12.70 13.25
CA PHE A 246 4.78 12.82 12.93
C PHE A 246 5.44 13.97 13.71
N ASN A 247 4.88 15.18 13.61
CA ASN A 247 5.39 16.35 14.31
C ASN A 247 5.28 16.23 15.83
N SER A 248 4.23 15.57 16.32
CA SER A 248 4.06 15.35 17.76
C SER A 248 5.07 14.38 18.34
N ARG A 249 5.49 13.37 17.60
CA ARG A 249 6.42 12.33 18.06
C ARG A 249 7.86 12.67 17.76
N TRP A 250 8.14 13.11 16.53
CA TRP A 250 9.49 13.20 15.97
C TRP A 250 9.85 14.60 15.45
N GLY A 251 9.04 15.59 15.75
CA GLY A 251 9.37 16.98 15.46
C GLY A 251 10.58 17.46 16.24
N GLU A 252 11.02 18.67 15.99
CA GLU A 252 12.21 19.26 16.62
C GLU A 252 12.18 19.13 18.15
N GLY A 253 13.25 18.61 18.73
CA GLY A 253 13.38 18.39 20.17
C GLY A 253 12.58 17.19 20.73
N LYS A 254 12.07 16.34 19.86
CA LYS A 254 11.34 15.11 20.22
C LYS A 254 12.22 13.86 20.06
N ASP A 255 11.57 12.70 20.18
CA ASP A 255 12.21 11.42 19.96
C ASP A 255 12.79 11.30 18.54
N PRO A 256 13.82 10.51 18.33
CA PRO A 256 14.35 10.28 17.00
C PRO A 256 13.33 9.56 16.11
N LEU A 257 13.34 9.88 14.82
CA LEU A 257 12.53 9.18 13.84
C LEU A 257 12.90 7.68 13.82
N PRO A 258 11.91 6.77 13.83
CA PRO A 258 12.17 5.33 13.66
C PRO A 258 12.95 5.03 12.38
N GLN A 259 13.70 3.93 12.40
CA GLN A 259 14.45 3.48 11.22
C GLN A 259 13.53 3.09 10.06
N VAL A 260 12.34 2.56 10.36
CA VAL A 260 11.34 2.20 9.33
C VAL A 260 9.99 2.80 9.67
N VAL A 261 9.40 3.50 8.71
CA VAL A 261 8.02 4.02 8.80
C VAL A 261 7.22 3.44 7.63
N THR A 262 6.08 2.86 7.93
CA THR A 262 5.17 2.31 6.92
C THR A 262 3.87 3.11 6.86
N VAL A 263 3.42 3.45 5.65
CA VAL A 263 2.21 4.25 5.42
C VAL A 263 1.40 3.64 4.28
N ILE A 264 0.09 3.50 4.45
CA ILE A 264 -0.82 3.10 3.38
C ILE A 264 -1.77 4.25 3.01
N LEU A 265 -1.91 4.50 1.72
CA LEU A 265 -2.83 5.50 1.16
C LEU A 265 -3.71 4.80 0.11
N PRO A 266 -4.98 4.48 0.44
CA PRO A 266 -5.77 3.56 -0.37
C PRO A 266 -6.62 4.22 -1.47
N ASN A 267 -6.70 5.54 -1.58
CA ASN A 267 -7.70 6.18 -2.44
C ASN A 267 -7.44 5.98 -3.94
N ASP A 268 -6.24 5.61 -4.36
CA ASP A 268 -5.97 5.19 -5.74
C ASP A 268 -6.77 3.96 -6.16
N HIS A 269 -7.30 3.19 -5.21
CA HIS A 269 -8.23 2.11 -5.51
C HIS A 269 -9.41 2.61 -6.33
N GLY A 270 -9.83 3.85 -6.10
CA GLY A 270 -10.98 4.44 -6.75
C GLY A 270 -12.28 3.81 -6.29
N ALA A 271 -13.36 4.50 -6.55
CA ALA A 271 -14.69 4.08 -6.17
C ALA A 271 -15.73 4.68 -7.13
N ASP A 272 -17.02 4.45 -6.85
CA ASP A 272 -18.09 5.12 -7.57
C ASP A 272 -18.07 6.62 -7.30
N GLU A 273 -18.58 7.38 -8.26
CA GLU A 273 -18.75 8.83 -8.14
C GLU A 273 -19.58 9.21 -6.92
N ARG A 274 -19.09 10.17 -6.18
CA ARG A 274 -19.75 10.71 -4.98
C ARG A 274 -19.67 12.23 -4.98
N PRO A 275 -20.43 12.93 -5.86
CA PRO A 275 -20.30 14.38 -6.06
C PRO A 275 -20.50 15.20 -4.78
N GLY A 276 -21.44 14.79 -3.91
CA GLY A 276 -21.69 15.43 -2.62
C GLY A 276 -20.55 15.33 -1.61
N TYR A 277 -19.55 14.51 -1.91
CA TYR A 277 -18.40 14.21 -1.03
C TYR A 277 -17.06 14.69 -1.58
N GLY A 278 -17.09 15.41 -2.70
CA GLY A 278 -15.87 15.90 -3.34
C GLY A 278 -15.30 14.98 -4.42
N TYR A 279 -16.02 13.91 -4.78
CA TYR A 279 -15.63 12.97 -5.83
C TYR A 279 -16.64 13.00 -6.99
N PRO A 280 -16.70 14.09 -7.77
CA PRO A 280 -17.62 14.20 -8.91
C PRO A 280 -17.28 13.23 -10.05
N PHE A 281 -16.05 12.74 -10.08
CA PHE A 281 -15.53 11.75 -11.02
C PHE A 281 -14.78 10.67 -10.25
N ARG A 282 -14.65 9.48 -10.85
CA ARG A 282 -13.83 8.42 -10.30
C ARG A 282 -12.36 8.85 -10.16
N GLU A 283 -11.86 9.61 -11.11
CA GLU A 283 -10.50 10.14 -11.16
C GLU A 283 -10.18 11.12 -10.02
N SER A 284 -11.21 11.66 -9.39
CA SER A 284 -11.02 12.54 -8.23
C SER A 284 -10.35 11.84 -7.04
N TYR A 285 -10.52 10.54 -6.92
CA TYR A 285 -9.81 9.75 -5.90
C TYR A 285 -8.31 9.73 -6.15
N MET A 286 -7.88 9.67 -7.42
CA MET A 286 -6.48 9.69 -7.81
C MET A 286 -5.86 11.07 -7.55
N VAL A 287 -6.60 12.13 -7.85
CA VAL A 287 -6.17 13.50 -7.52
C VAL A 287 -6.09 13.73 -6.01
N ASP A 288 -7.00 13.15 -5.24
CA ASP A 288 -6.95 13.22 -3.77
C ASP A 288 -5.73 12.52 -3.18
N ASN A 289 -5.31 11.44 -3.80
CA ASN A 289 -4.16 10.65 -3.38
C ASN A 289 -2.81 11.20 -3.91
N ASP A 290 -2.80 11.99 -5.00
CA ASP A 290 -1.59 12.52 -5.61
C ASP A 290 -0.90 13.58 -4.72
#